data_c1ff80923f038a7fdf2dbc05e2d46144
#
_entry.id   c1ff80923f038a7fdf2dbc05e2d46144
#
_cell.length_a   1.000
_cell.length_b   1.000
_cell.length_c   1.000
_cell.angle_alpha   90.00
_cell.angle_beta   90.00
_cell.angle_gamma   90.00
#
_symmetry.space_group_name_H-M   'P 1'
#
loop_
_entity.id
_entity.type
_entity.pdbx_description
1 polymer ?
#
loop_
_entity_poly.entity_id
_entity_poly.type
_entity_poly.pdbx_seq_one_letter_code
_entity_poly.pdbx_strand_id
1 'polypeptide(L)'
;FAAALHSLAVQPIGQIGQTNIPYQNESVLEFDQTPHPIRENLTEPFFTQSDSRVVVPSSPGLGIQVDESVLERFTRGKVVVTDKPSVGQRVF
;
A
#
# COMPACT_ATOMS: atom_id res chain seq x y z
N PHE A 1 -1.47 -2.18 0.44
CA PHE A 1 -1.92 -1.50 -0.79
C PHE A 1 -1.74 0.01 -0.71
N ALA A 2 -2.33 0.70 0.28
CA ALA A 2 -2.28 2.17 0.38
C ALA A 2 -0.85 2.74 0.37
N ALA A 3 0.06 2.17 1.16
CA ALA A 3 1.46 2.60 1.19
C ALA A 3 2.16 2.39 -0.16
N ALA A 4 1.91 1.26 -0.81
CA ALA A 4 2.45 0.98 -2.14
C ALA A 4 1.95 1.98 -3.19
N LEU A 5 0.67 2.36 -3.12
CA LEU A 5 0.08 3.34 -4.01
C LEU A 5 0.77 4.71 -3.89
N HIS A 6 1.01 5.17 -2.66
CA HIS A 6 1.76 6.41 -2.41
C HIS A 6 3.22 6.33 -2.88
N SER A 7 3.88 5.20 -2.64
CA SER A 7 5.25 4.96 -3.11
C SER A 7 5.37 5.04 -4.64
N LEU A 8 4.41 4.46 -5.35
CA LEU A 8 4.38 4.52 -6.81
C LEU A 8 4.11 5.94 -7.32
N ALA A 9 3.25 6.67 -6.63
CA ALA A 9 2.87 8.03 -7.03
C ALA A 9 4.03 9.04 -6.98
N VAL A 10 5.04 8.81 -6.14
CA VAL A 10 6.22 9.67 -6.04
C VAL A 10 7.38 9.25 -6.94
N GLN A 11 7.24 8.17 -7.67
CA GLN A 11 8.26 7.78 -8.64
C GLN A 11 8.35 8.79 -9.78
N PRO A 12 9.56 9.18 -10.19
CA PRO A 12 9.70 10.14 -11.27
C PRO A 12 9.12 9.59 -12.57
N ILE A 13 8.38 10.43 -13.26
CA ILE A 13 7.96 10.17 -14.63
C ILE A 13 9.13 10.55 -15.53
N GLY A 14 9.78 9.58 -16.13
CA GLY A 14 10.92 9.85 -16.98
C GLY A 14 11.65 8.61 -17.43
N GLN A 15 12.62 8.78 -18.32
CA GLN A 15 13.42 7.69 -18.83
C GLN A 15 14.38 7.19 -17.75
N ILE A 16 14.12 6.02 -17.25
CA ILE A 16 15.13 5.24 -16.53
C ILE A 16 15.78 4.33 -17.58
N GLY A 17 16.85 4.82 -18.18
CA GLY A 17 17.61 4.10 -19.19
C GLY A 17 17.05 4.25 -20.62
N GLN A 18 17.87 3.91 -21.58
CA GLN A 18 17.53 3.90 -23.02
C GLN A 18 16.90 2.57 -23.39
N THR A 19 15.67 2.36 -23.06
CA THR A 19 14.97 1.18 -23.52
C THR A 19 13.77 1.61 -24.37
N ASN A 20 13.59 0.97 -25.50
CA ASN A 20 12.50 1.23 -26.44
C ASN A 20 11.22 0.47 -26.05
N ILE A 21 10.99 0.25 -24.76
CA ILE A 21 9.80 -0.45 -24.31
C ILE A 21 8.66 0.57 -24.12
N PRO A 22 7.50 0.39 -24.72
CA PRO A 22 6.32 1.20 -24.42
C PRO A 22 6.01 1.14 -22.91
N TYR A 23 5.51 2.19 -22.34
CA TYR A 23 5.15 2.30 -20.90
C TYR A 23 6.29 2.53 -19.90
N GLN A 24 7.48 2.89 -20.34
CA GLN A 24 8.62 3.10 -19.45
C GLN A 24 8.54 4.31 -18.55
N ASN A 25 7.66 5.22 -18.85
CA ASN A 25 7.62 6.53 -18.22
C ASN A 25 6.59 6.63 -17.09
N GLU A 26 5.81 5.60 -16.88
CA GLU A 26 4.77 5.58 -15.85
C GLU A 26 4.94 4.40 -14.92
N SER A 27 4.76 4.63 -13.62
CA SER A 27 4.69 3.57 -12.64
C SER A 27 3.42 2.75 -12.85
N VAL A 28 3.55 1.44 -12.78
CA VAL A 28 2.45 0.51 -12.94
C VAL A 28 2.14 -0.15 -11.61
N LEU A 29 0.87 -0.14 -11.22
CA LEU A 29 0.39 -0.83 -10.03
C LEU A 29 -0.11 -2.22 -10.40
N GLU A 30 0.47 -3.24 -9.78
CA GLU A 30 -0.13 -4.58 -9.80
C GLU A 30 -1.34 -4.59 -8.87
N PHE A 31 -2.52 -4.64 -9.48
CA PHE A 31 -3.79 -4.52 -8.77
C PHE A 31 -4.45 -5.89 -8.61
N ASP A 32 -4.13 -6.57 -7.52
CA ASP A 32 -4.70 -7.86 -7.18
C ASP A 32 -6.21 -7.75 -6.92
N GLN A 33 -6.99 -8.49 -7.70
CA GLN A 33 -8.45 -8.56 -7.64
C GLN A 33 -8.96 -9.84 -6.95
N THR A 34 -8.07 -10.68 -6.41
CA THR A 34 -8.49 -11.88 -5.68
C THR A 34 -9.33 -11.51 -4.45
N PRO A 35 -10.44 -12.19 -4.18
CA PRO A 35 -11.21 -11.95 -2.96
C PRO A 35 -10.35 -12.10 -1.71
N HIS A 36 -10.34 -11.07 -0.87
CA HIS A 36 -9.56 -11.07 0.36
C HIS A 36 -10.30 -10.31 1.47
N PRO A 37 -10.88 -11.01 2.46
CA PRO A 37 -11.76 -10.40 3.45
C PRO A 37 -11.13 -9.25 4.24
N ILE A 38 -9.86 -9.33 4.58
CA ILE A 38 -9.16 -8.26 5.30
C ILE A 38 -9.02 -7.04 4.39
N ARG A 39 -8.52 -7.23 3.17
CA ARG A 39 -8.32 -6.12 2.23
C ARG A 39 -9.62 -5.39 1.92
N GLU A 40 -10.72 -6.12 1.80
CA GLU A 40 -12.02 -5.58 1.41
C GLU A 40 -12.75 -4.85 2.54
N ASN A 41 -12.44 -5.18 3.80
CA ASN A 41 -13.20 -4.70 4.95
C ASN A 41 -12.37 -3.87 5.95
N LEU A 42 -11.04 -3.92 5.89
CA LEU A 42 -10.18 -3.28 6.88
C LEU A 42 -10.27 -1.76 6.86
N THR A 43 -10.57 -1.19 5.71
CA THR A 43 -10.69 0.27 5.54
C THR A 43 -11.95 0.59 4.75
N GLU A 44 -12.46 1.80 4.95
CA GLU A 44 -13.40 2.37 3.99
C GLU A 44 -12.76 2.51 2.60
N PRO A 45 -13.55 2.54 1.53
CA PRO A 45 -13.03 2.80 0.19
C PRO A 45 -12.25 4.12 0.16
N PHE A 46 -10.97 4.07 -0.18
CA PHE A 46 -10.08 5.22 -0.10
C PHE A 46 -9.47 5.63 -1.44
N PHE A 47 -9.78 4.93 -2.50
CA PHE A 47 -9.30 5.25 -3.83
C PHE A 47 -10.40 5.06 -4.86
N THR A 48 -10.23 5.73 -5.99
CA THR A 48 -11.10 5.55 -7.16
C THR A 48 -10.29 4.99 -8.31
N GLN A 49 -10.94 4.15 -9.11
CA GLN A 49 -10.38 3.60 -10.32
C GLN A 49 -11.15 4.14 -11.51
N SER A 50 -10.44 4.69 -12.49
CA SER A 50 -11.00 5.18 -13.74
C SER A 50 -9.97 5.05 -14.85
N ASP A 51 -10.40 4.63 -16.03
CA ASP A 51 -9.56 4.57 -17.23
C ASP A 51 -8.25 3.82 -17.02
N SER A 52 -8.30 2.67 -16.37
CA SER A 52 -7.14 1.87 -16.01
C SER A 52 -6.13 2.60 -15.10
N ARG A 53 -6.57 3.63 -14.39
CA ARG A 53 -5.77 4.39 -13.43
C ARG A 53 -6.39 4.33 -12.05
N VAL A 54 -5.55 4.42 -11.04
CA VAL A 54 -5.95 4.53 -9.64
C VAL A 54 -5.57 5.92 -9.14
N VAL A 55 -6.54 6.62 -8.59
CA VAL A 55 -6.31 7.95 -8.01
C VAL A 55 -5.81 7.80 -6.58
N VAL A 56 -4.66 8.40 -6.30
CA VAL A 56 -4.07 8.41 -4.96
C VAL A 56 -4.90 9.30 -4.04
N PRO A 57 -5.26 8.85 -2.83
CA PRO A 57 -6.00 9.68 -1.89
C PRO A 57 -5.18 10.90 -1.44
N SER A 58 -5.86 12.03 -1.27
CA SER A 58 -5.25 13.30 -0.85
C SER A 58 -5.41 13.61 0.64
N SER A 59 -6.10 12.76 1.39
CA SER A 59 -6.27 12.92 2.82
C SER A 59 -4.93 12.74 3.57
N PRO A 60 -4.77 13.32 4.77
CA PRO A 60 -3.52 13.22 5.54
C PRO A 60 -3.06 11.79 5.77
N GLY A 61 -1.75 11.60 5.87
CA GLY A 61 -1.12 10.29 6.03
C GLY A 61 -1.29 9.42 4.77
N LEU A 62 -1.64 8.18 4.95
CA LEU A 62 -1.94 7.26 3.83
C LEU A 62 -3.32 7.48 3.21
N GLY A 63 -4.12 8.39 3.78
CA GLY A 63 -5.48 8.66 3.31
C GLY A 63 -6.46 7.54 3.61
N ILE A 64 -6.16 6.69 4.57
CA ILE A 64 -7.01 5.56 4.99
C ILE A 64 -7.44 5.70 6.45
N GLN A 65 -8.58 5.10 6.75
CA GLN A 65 -9.04 4.92 8.11
C GLN A 65 -9.27 3.43 8.35
N VAL A 66 -8.58 2.89 9.35
CA VAL A 66 -8.63 1.46 9.67
C VAL A 66 -9.83 1.17 10.56
N ASP A 67 -10.59 0.13 10.22
CA ASP A 67 -11.63 -0.42 11.09
C ASP A 67 -10.99 -1.39 12.09
N GLU A 68 -10.85 -0.95 13.33
CA GLU A 68 -10.22 -1.74 14.39
C GLU A 68 -11.02 -3.00 14.72
N SER A 69 -12.33 -3.00 14.55
CA SER A 69 -13.16 -4.18 14.78
C SER A 69 -12.87 -5.30 13.77
N VAL A 70 -12.59 -4.93 12.53
CA VAL A 70 -12.17 -5.87 11.49
C VAL A 70 -10.77 -6.40 11.81
N LEU A 71 -9.88 -5.51 12.26
CA LEU A 71 -8.53 -5.90 12.67
C LEU A 71 -8.57 -6.92 13.82
N GLU A 72 -9.36 -6.67 14.85
CA GLU A 72 -9.55 -7.61 15.96
C GLU A 72 -10.10 -8.96 15.51
N ARG A 73 -11.12 -8.96 14.66
CA ARG A 73 -11.74 -10.19 14.16
C ARG A 73 -10.75 -11.11 13.44
N PHE A 74 -9.78 -10.54 12.75
CA PHE A 74 -8.77 -11.31 12.01
C PHE A 74 -7.44 -11.47 12.74
N THR A 75 -7.29 -10.90 13.93
CA THR A 75 -6.07 -11.03 14.72
C THR A 75 -5.97 -12.43 15.32
N ARG A 76 -4.84 -13.09 15.12
CA ARG A 76 -4.55 -14.43 15.67
C ARG A 76 -3.50 -14.42 16.78
N GLY A 77 -2.85 -13.29 17.00
CA GLY A 77 -1.85 -13.12 18.03
C GLY A 77 -1.29 -11.71 18.00
N LYS A 78 -0.72 -11.27 19.13
CA LYS A 78 -0.08 -9.95 19.23
C LYS A 78 1.39 -10.12 19.53
N VAL A 79 2.22 -9.42 18.78
CA VAL A 79 3.65 -9.25 19.08
C VAL A 79 3.85 -7.79 19.44
N VAL A 80 4.36 -7.54 20.64
CA VAL A 80 4.73 -6.20 21.05
C VAL A 80 6.18 -5.97 20.70
N VAL A 81 6.44 -5.04 19.81
CA VAL A 81 7.80 -4.60 19.47
C VAL A 81 8.14 -3.43 20.41
N THR A 82 9.16 -3.61 21.23
CA THR A 82 9.66 -2.56 22.12
C THR A 82 10.81 -1.81 21.46
N ASP A 83 11.00 -0.54 21.83
CA ASP A 83 12.06 0.33 21.29
C ASP A 83 13.49 -0.13 21.64
N LYS A 84 13.62 -1.12 22.50
CA LYS A 84 14.92 -1.70 22.88
C LYS A 84 15.00 -3.13 22.38
N PRO A 85 15.57 -3.37 21.21
CA PRO A 85 15.84 -4.72 20.76
C PRO A 85 16.83 -5.38 21.72
N SER A 86 16.57 -6.63 22.07
CA SER A 86 17.56 -7.43 22.79
C SER A 86 18.80 -7.63 21.93
N VAL A 87 19.96 -7.79 22.59
CA VAL A 87 21.22 -8.03 21.88
C VAL A 87 21.08 -9.23 20.94
N GLY A 88 21.37 -9.03 19.66
CA GLY A 88 21.26 -10.05 18.61
C GLY A 88 19.96 -10.05 17.83
N GLN A 89 18.98 -9.22 18.16
CA GLN A 89 17.78 -9.03 17.35
C GLN A 89 18.02 -8.03 16.22
N ARG A 90 17.59 -8.37 15.00
CA ARG A 90 17.55 -7.43 13.89
C ARG A 90 16.23 -6.67 13.92
N VAL A 91 16.33 -5.37 13.83
CA VAL A 91 15.22 -4.45 13.65
C VAL A 91 15.28 -3.91 12.22
N PHE A 92 14.19 -4.07 11.51
CA PHE A 92 14.04 -3.56 10.14
C PHE A 92 13.03 -2.43 10.11
#